data_4838105c184889e1e8eea730259e585b
#
_entry.id   4838105c184889e1e8eea730259e585b
#
_cell.length_a   1.000
_cell.length_b   1.000
_cell.length_c   1.000
_cell.angle_alpha   90.00
_cell.angle_beta   90.00
_cell.angle_gamma   90.00
#
_symmetry.space_group_name_H-M   'P 1'
#
loop_
_entity.id
_entity.type
_entity.pdbx_description
1 polymer ?
#
loop_
_entity_poly.entity_id
_entity_poly.type
_entity_poly.pdbx_seq_one_letter_code
_entity_poly.pdbx_strand_id
1 'polypeptide(L)'
;MPTLVLVRHAQAAYNYPDRSRPLTDAGRDQAARLGATLAREIGAFSFAVSSDAQRARETFAAILTRAGADEAWHDRSIYDGGEEEIIELARTFTGEAGLIVGHEPVISYTGYILARQEDRGAVDRGVPTATALILSFDGTWEDLAPGTCAMRVFYTPPTR
;
A
#
# COMPACT_ATOMS: atom_id res chain seq x y z
N MET A 1 1.50 6.20 -17.99
CA MET A 1 2.42 6.29 -16.82
C MET A 1 1.88 5.43 -15.71
N PRO A 2 2.53 4.31 -15.40
CA PRO A 2 2.06 3.42 -14.33
C PRO A 2 2.15 4.09 -12.96
N THR A 3 1.25 3.68 -12.08
CA THR A 3 1.19 4.17 -10.71
C THR A 3 1.12 2.99 -9.74
N LEU A 4 2.08 2.91 -8.84
CA LEU A 4 2.11 1.94 -7.76
C LEU A 4 1.66 2.62 -6.47
N VAL A 5 0.64 2.05 -5.82
CA VAL A 5 0.16 2.54 -4.52
C VAL A 5 0.56 1.53 -3.45
N LEU A 6 1.40 1.97 -2.51
CA LEU A 6 1.82 1.16 -1.36
C LEU A 6 1.08 1.67 -0.12
N VAL A 7 0.44 0.76 0.61
CA VAL A 7 -0.37 1.12 1.77
C VAL A 7 0.11 0.36 3.00
N ARG A 8 0.37 1.08 4.09
CA ARG A 8 0.46 0.46 5.40
C ARG A 8 -0.95 0.20 5.91
N HIS A 9 -1.23 -1.02 6.42
CA HIS A 9 -2.54 -1.36 6.97
C HIS A 9 -3.01 -0.33 8.01
N ALA A 10 -4.33 -0.29 8.24
CA ALA A 10 -4.95 0.58 9.22
C ALA A 10 -4.71 0.09 10.66
N GLN A 11 -5.15 0.86 11.65
CA GLN A 11 -4.93 0.57 13.07
C GLN A 11 -5.48 -0.80 13.45
N ALA A 12 -4.65 -1.61 14.12
CA ALA A 12 -4.98 -2.99 14.49
C ALA A 12 -4.91 -3.20 16.01
N ALA A 13 -5.71 -4.14 16.50
CA ALA A 13 -5.72 -4.55 17.90
C ALA A 13 -4.46 -5.36 18.25
N TYR A 14 -4.06 -5.36 19.53
CA TYR A 14 -2.82 -6.00 19.97
C TYR A 14 -3.01 -7.38 20.62
N ASN A 15 -4.12 -7.63 21.25
CA ASN A 15 -4.33 -8.83 22.10
C ASN A 15 -4.70 -10.09 21.30
N TYR A 16 -3.96 -10.35 20.22
CA TYR A 16 -4.17 -11.49 19.31
C TYR A 16 -2.82 -11.99 18.82
N PRO A 17 -2.72 -13.26 18.37
CA PRO A 17 -1.54 -13.68 17.62
C PRO A 17 -1.31 -12.75 16.42
N ASP A 18 -0.08 -12.45 16.10
CA ASP A 18 0.23 -11.38 15.14
C ASP A 18 -0.55 -11.48 13.84
N ARG A 19 -0.59 -12.65 13.23
CA ARG A 19 -1.24 -12.84 11.93
C ARG A 19 -2.75 -12.63 11.97
N SER A 20 -3.39 -12.89 13.11
CA SER A 20 -4.84 -12.78 13.29
C SER A 20 -5.28 -11.48 13.98
N ARG A 21 -4.39 -10.53 14.19
CA ARG A 21 -4.74 -9.22 14.74
C ARG A 21 -5.74 -8.51 13.82
N PRO A 22 -6.97 -8.25 14.27
CA PRO A 22 -7.97 -7.54 13.45
C PRO A 22 -7.76 -6.03 13.53
N LEU A 23 -8.40 -5.29 12.63
CA LEU A 23 -8.49 -3.84 12.80
C LEU A 23 -9.33 -3.49 14.02
N THR A 24 -9.01 -2.36 14.65
CA THR A 24 -9.89 -1.74 15.65
C THR A 24 -11.05 -1.05 14.94
N ASP A 25 -12.05 -0.58 15.70
CA ASP A 25 -13.14 0.23 15.12
C ASP A 25 -12.58 1.49 14.46
N ALA A 26 -11.61 2.16 15.12
CA ALA A 26 -10.93 3.30 14.54
C ALA A 26 -10.17 2.92 13.26
N GLY A 27 -9.56 1.74 13.22
CA GLY A 27 -8.87 1.23 12.04
C GLY A 27 -9.82 0.94 10.88
N ARG A 28 -10.99 0.39 11.15
CA ARG A 28 -12.00 0.15 10.10
C ARG A 28 -12.47 1.46 9.49
N ASP A 29 -12.70 2.48 10.31
CA ASP A 29 -13.04 3.82 9.84
C ASP A 29 -11.90 4.44 9.02
N GLN A 30 -10.66 4.32 9.50
CA GLN A 30 -9.46 4.75 8.78
C GLN A 30 -9.39 4.11 7.39
N ALA A 31 -9.56 2.79 7.31
CA ALA A 31 -9.48 2.04 6.06
C ALA A 31 -10.58 2.46 5.08
N ALA A 32 -11.78 2.70 5.56
CA ALA A 32 -12.90 3.17 4.72
C ALA A 32 -12.61 4.56 4.13
N ARG A 33 -12.09 5.48 4.95
CA ARG A 33 -11.75 6.83 4.48
C ARG A 33 -10.56 6.80 3.51
N LEU A 34 -9.56 5.96 3.78
CA LEU A 34 -8.46 5.77 2.85
C LEU A 34 -8.95 5.22 1.51
N GLY A 35 -9.88 4.27 1.54
CA GLY A 35 -10.50 3.74 0.33
C GLY A 35 -11.20 4.82 -0.49
N ALA A 36 -11.92 5.73 0.16
CA ALA A 36 -12.56 6.86 -0.50
C ALA A 36 -11.53 7.80 -1.15
N THR A 37 -10.42 8.05 -0.46
CA THR A 37 -9.32 8.86 -1.00
C THR A 37 -8.72 8.21 -2.24
N LEU A 38 -8.42 6.92 -2.19
CA LEU A 38 -7.82 6.21 -3.32
C LEU A 38 -8.77 6.08 -4.49
N ALA A 39 -10.07 5.90 -4.25
CA ALA A 39 -11.07 5.90 -5.31
C ALA A 39 -11.09 7.24 -6.05
N ARG A 40 -10.94 8.33 -5.32
CA ARG A 40 -10.91 9.69 -5.90
C ARG A 40 -9.61 9.97 -6.63
N GLU A 41 -8.47 9.56 -6.06
CA GLU A 41 -7.14 9.88 -6.62
C GLU A 41 -6.74 8.94 -7.75
N ILE A 42 -7.14 7.68 -7.68
CA ILE A 42 -6.71 6.63 -8.62
C ILE A 42 -7.88 6.14 -9.48
N GLY A 43 -9.03 5.92 -8.87
CA GLY A 43 -10.22 5.35 -9.53
C GLY A 43 -10.29 3.85 -9.33
N ALA A 44 -9.56 3.07 -10.11
CA ALA A 44 -9.55 1.62 -10.03
C ALA A 44 -8.14 1.07 -10.25
N PHE A 45 -7.91 -0.16 -9.78
CA PHE A 45 -6.62 -0.83 -9.92
C PHE A 45 -6.71 -1.97 -10.94
N SER A 46 -5.67 -2.14 -11.76
CA SER A 46 -5.53 -3.31 -12.61
C SER A 46 -5.20 -4.54 -11.76
N PHE A 47 -4.33 -4.36 -10.78
CA PHE A 47 -3.91 -5.40 -9.84
C PHE A 47 -3.93 -4.86 -8.42
N ALA A 48 -4.35 -5.68 -7.48
CA ALA A 48 -4.32 -5.35 -6.07
C ALA A 48 -3.92 -6.58 -5.26
N VAL A 49 -2.94 -6.43 -4.39
CA VAL A 49 -2.41 -7.53 -3.58
C VAL A 49 -2.26 -7.08 -2.15
N SER A 50 -2.64 -7.91 -1.19
CA SER A 50 -2.39 -7.63 0.22
C SER A 50 -1.56 -8.73 0.86
N SER A 51 -0.85 -8.37 1.95
CA SER A 51 -0.37 -9.35 2.90
C SER A 51 -1.53 -10.25 3.35
N ASP A 52 -1.26 -11.49 3.69
CA ASP A 52 -2.28 -12.41 4.20
C ASP A 52 -2.59 -12.23 5.70
N ALA A 53 -1.91 -11.31 6.40
CA ALA A 53 -2.27 -10.94 7.76
C ALA A 53 -3.65 -10.29 7.80
N GLN A 54 -4.43 -10.60 8.82
CA GLN A 54 -5.84 -10.17 8.90
C GLN A 54 -5.99 -8.64 8.81
N ARG A 55 -5.16 -7.87 9.52
CA ARG A 55 -5.21 -6.40 9.48
C ARG A 55 -4.99 -5.84 8.09
N ALA A 56 -4.12 -6.45 7.30
CA ALA A 56 -3.87 -6.05 5.92
C ALA A 56 -5.05 -6.44 5.02
N ARG A 57 -5.59 -7.64 5.20
CA ARG A 57 -6.74 -8.12 4.43
C ARG A 57 -7.98 -7.26 4.67
N GLU A 58 -8.23 -6.85 5.91
CA GLU A 58 -9.37 -5.98 6.24
C GLU A 58 -9.19 -4.58 5.63
N THR A 59 -7.99 -4.02 5.68
CA THR A 59 -7.67 -2.74 5.04
C THR A 59 -7.89 -2.83 3.53
N PHE A 60 -7.37 -3.90 2.94
CA PHE A 60 -7.48 -4.18 1.52
C PHE A 60 -8.93 -4.27 1.05
N ALA A 61 -9.75 -5.04 1.78
CA ALA A 61 -11.18 -5.19 1.46
C ALA A 61 -11.90 -3.83 1.51
N ALA A 62 -11.61 -3.00 2.50
CA ALA A 62 -12.21 -1.68 2.62
C ALA A 62 -11.82 -0.78 1.45
N ILE A 63 -10.57 -0.81 1.01
CA ILE A 63 -10.12 -0.03 -0.15
C ILE A 63 -10.85 -0.50 -1.41
N LEU A 64 -10.93 -1.82 -1.65
CA LEU A 64 -11.53 -2.36 -2.85
C LEU A 64 -13.05 -2.23 -2.90
N THR A 65 -13.70 -1.99 -1.76
CA THR A 65 -15.13 -1.65 -1.73
C THR A 65 -15.40 -0.34 -2.45
N ARG A 66 -14.42 0.57 -2.47
CA ARG A 66 -14.57 1.89 -3.08
C ARG A 66 -13.85 2.02 -4.43
N ALA A 67 -12.60 1.54 -4.50
CA ALA A 67 -11.76 1.73 -5.69
C ALA A 67 -11.94 0.62 -6.73
N GLY A 68 -12.14 -0.61 -6.30
CA GLY A 68 -12.23 -1.74 -7.21
C GLY A 68 -10.89 -2.19 -7.78
N ALA A 69 -10.85 -3.43 -8.28
CA ALA A 69 -9.67 -3.98 -8.93
C ALA A 69 -10.06 -5.05 -9.94
N ASP A 70 -9.33 -5.15 -11.06
CA ASP A 70 -9.57 -6.19 -12.06
C ASP A 70 -9.12 -7.55 -11.54
N GLU A 71 -7.95 -7.62 -10.90
CA GLU A 71 -7.45 -8.82 -10.25
C GLU A 71 -6.99 -8.48 -8.84
N ALA A 72 -7.35 -9.32 -7.87
CA ALA A 72 -7.06 -9.09 -6.46
C ALA A 72 -6.78 -10.41 -5.76
N TRP A 73 -5.70 -10.46 -4.95
CA TRP A 73 -5.37 -11.65 -4.16
C TRP A 73 -4.56 -11.29 -2.91
N HIS A 74 -4.37 -12.28 -2.03
CA HIS A 74 -3.52 -12.17 -0.85
C HIS A 74 -2.23 -12.95 -1.09
N ASP A 75 -1.11 -12.42 -0.61
CA ASP A 75 0.20 -13.01 -0.85
C ASP A 75 1.02 -13.01 0.44
N ARG A 76 1.42 -14.20 0.86
CA ARG A 76 2.23 -14.39 2.06
C ARG A 76 3.60 -13.70 1.97
N SER A 77 4.14 -13.55 0.78
CA SER A 77 5.45 -12.92 0.59
C SER A 77 5.45 -11.46 1.05
N ILE A 78 4.30 -10.79 1.09
CA ILE A 78 4.19 -9.42 1.61
C ILE A 78 4.25 -9.43 3.14
N TYR A 79 3.79 -10.50 3.79
CA TYR A 79 3.89 -10.64 5.24
C TYR A 79 5.31 -11.01 5.69
N ASP A 80 5.92 -11.97 5.04
CA ASP A 80 7.23 -12.53 5.43
C ASP A 80 8.41 -11.80 4.78
N GLY A 81 8.22 -11.17 3.62
CA GLY A 81 9.29 -10.62 2.81
C GLY A 81 9.60 -9.16 3.09
N GLY A 82 10.60 -8.66 2.38
CA GLY A 82 11.03 -7.27 2.47
C GLY A 82 10.71 -6.49 1.19
N GLU A 83 11.45 -5.41 0.99
CA GLU A 83 11.27 -4.50 -0.15
C GLU A 83 11.52 -5.18 -1.50
N GLU A 84 12.44 -6.14 -1.54
CA GLU A 84 12.74 -6.85 -2.78
C GLU A 84 11.51 -7.61 -3.29
N GLU A 85 10.79 -8.28 -2.38
CA GLU A 85 9.60 -9.04 -2.72
C GLU A 85 8.49 -8.11 -3.24
N ILE A 86 8.35 -6.94 -2.64
CA ILE A 86 7.35 -5.96 -3.08
C ILE A 86 7.70 -5.43 -4.48
N ILE A 87 8.96 -5.05 -4.70
CA ILE A 87 9.39 -4.51 -5.99
C ILE A 87 9.27 -5.58 -7.09
N GLU A 88 9.70 -6.80 -6.80
CA GLU A 88 9.59 -7.90 -7.78
C GLU A 88 8.12 -8.20 -8.11
N LEU A 89 7.24 -8.19 -7.11
CA LEU A 89 5.82 -8.39 -7.33
C LEU A 89 5.25 -7.28 -8.23
N ALA A 90 5.56 -6.02 -7.94
CA ALA A 90 5.09 -4.89 -8.73
C ALA A 90 5.57 -4.96 -10.17
N ARG A 91 6.78 -5.46 -10.41
CA ARG A 91 7.32 -5.61 -11.77
C ARG A 91 6.53 -6.61 -12.62
N THR A 92 5.73 -7.47 -12.00
CA THR A 92 4.86 -8.42 -12.72
C THR A 92 3.52 -7.81 -13.14
N PHE A 93 3.20 -6.63 -12.64
CA PHE A 93 1.91 -5.99 -12.93
C PHE A 93 1.84 -5.51 -14.37
N THR A 94 0.62 -5.30 -14.84
CA THR A 94 0.32 -4.64 -16.12
C THR A 94 -0.79 -3.62 -15.87
N GLY A 95 -1.09 -2.80 -16.87
CA GLY A 95 -2.14 -1.78 -16.75
C GLY A 95 -1.64 -0.52 -16.08
N GLU A 96 -2.58 0.32 -15.65
CA GLU A 96 -2.30 1.70 -15.23
C GLU A 96 -1.96 1.86 -13.76
N ALA A 97 -2.57 1.07 -12.88
CA ALA A 97 -2.42 1.22 -11.44
C ALA A 97 -2.38 -0.13 -10.73
N GLY A 98 -1.49 -0.24 -9.74
CA GLY A 98 -1.39 -1.42 -8.89
C GLY A 98 -1.37 -1.02 -7.42
N LEU A 99 -1.96 -1.86 -6.57
CA LEU A 99 -2.06 -1.66 -5.13
C LEU A 99 -1.37 -2.78 -4.39
N ILE A 100 -0.54 -2.44 -3.40
CA ILE A 100 0.01 -3.42 -2.45
C ILE A 100 -0.23 -2.91 -1.03
N VAL A 101 -0.91 -3.71 -0.21
CA VAL A 101 -1.17 -3.40 1.20
C VAL A 101 -0.27 -4.28 2.06
N GLY A 102 0.54 -3.66 2.89
CA GLY A 102 1.53 -4.36 3.70
C GLY A 102 1.81 -3.68 5.03
N HIS A 103 3.04 -3.83 5.49
CA HIS A 103 3.46 -3.53 6.86
C HIS A 103 4.66 -2.60 6.91
N GLU A 104 4.88 -1.97 8.06
CA GLU A 104 6.10 -1.26 8.35
C GLU A 104 7.15 -2.19 8.99
N PRO A 105 8.43 -1.92 8.76
CA PRO A 105 8.99 -0.77 8.04
C PRO A 105 9.09 -0.96 6.52
N VAL A 106 8.65 -2.10 6.00
CA VAL A 106 8.85 -2.45 4.58
C VAL A 106 8.16 -1.47 3.63
N ILE A 107 6.95 -1.00 3.96
CA ILE A 107 6.22 -0.07 3.09
C ILE A 107 6.98 1.25 2.92
N SER A 108 7.36 1.91 4.02
CA SER A 108 8.10 3.18 3.92
C SER A 108 9.47 3.00 3.32
N TYR A 109 10.16 1.90 3.64
CA TYR A 109 11.48 1.62 3.08
C TYR A 109 11.40 1.39 1.55
N THR A 110 10.41 0.66 1.08
CA THR A 110 10.19 0.46 -0.35
C THR A 110 9.92 1.80 -1.05
N GLY A 111 9.07 2.62 -0.47
CA GLY A 111 8.81 3.97 -0.99
C GLY A 111 10.07 4.83 -1.04
N TYR A 112 10.89 4.77 0.02
CA TYR A 112 12.15 5.50 0.07
C TYR A 112 13.10 5.07 -1.05
N ILE A 113 13.21 3.77 -1.29
CA ILE A 113 14.07 3.25 -2.36
C ILE A 113 13.59 3.69 -3.74
N LEU A 114 12.29 3.59 -4.00
CA LEU A 114 11.71 3.87 -5.31
C LEU A 114 11.59 5.36 -5.62
N ALA A 115 11.37 6.19 -4.61
CA ALA A 115 11.16 7.61 -4.80
C ALA A 115 12.41 8.32 -5.29
N ARG A 116 12.22 9.29 -6.16
CA ARG A 116 13.30 10.21 -6.53
C ARG A 116 13.77 10.98 -5.29
N GLN A 117 15.00 11.48 -5.34
CA GLN A 117 15.68 12.06 -4.18
C GLN A 117 14.86 13.18 -3.50
N GLU A 118 14.24 14.05 -4.29
CA GLU A 118 13.48 15.19 -3.75
C GLU A 118 12.21 14.79 -3.01
N ASP A 119 11.70 13.56 -3.20
CA ASP A 119 10.46 13.11 -2.57
C ASP A 119 10.68 12.17 -1.38
N ARG A 120 11.85 11.52 -1.29
CA ARG A 120 12.06 10.43 -0.31
C ARG A 120 12.05 10.87 1.13
N GLY A 121 12.34 12.13 1.43
CA GLY A 121 12.31 12.66 2.79
C GLY A 121 10.96 12.54 3.46
N ALA A 122 9.87 12.45 2.71
CA ALA A 122 8.52 12.30 3.26
C ALA A 122 8.32 10.99 4.00
N VAL A 123 9.14 9.96 3.75
CA VAL A 123 9.00 8.63 4.36
C VAL A 123 10.27 8.16 5.08
N ASP A 124 11.25 9.03 5.29
CA ASP A 124 12.54 8.65 5.87
C ASP A 124 12.48 8.22 7.33
N ARG A 125 11.38 8.54 8.03
CA ARG A 125 11.12 8.14 9.42
C ARG A 125 10.00 7.13 9.56
N GLY A 126 9.63 6.47 8.45
CA GLY A 126 8.49 5.57 8.42
C GLY A 126 7.19 6.30 8.16
N VAL A 127 6.09 5.56 8.19
CA VAL A 127 4.75 6.11 7.98
C VAL A 127 3.78 5.53 9.00
N PRO A 128 2.76 6.31 9.43
CA PRO A 128 1.74 5.79 10.34
C PRO A 128 0.78 4.82 9.62
N THR A 129 -0.08 4.16 10.40
CA THR A 129 -1.12 3.29 9.85
C THR A 129 -2.02 4.06 8.88
N ALA A 130 -2.58 3.36 7.90
CA ALA A 130 -3.47 3.92 6.87
C ALA A 130 -2.83 5.07 6.07
N THR A 131 -1.54 4.92 5.78
CA THR A 131 -0.83 5.82 4.88
C THR A 131 -0.68 5.15 3.52
N ALA A 132 -0.96 5.90 2.47
CA ALA A 132 -0.75 5.49 1.08
C ALA A 132 0.40 6.28 0.46
N LEU A 133 1.31 5.58 -0.20
CA LEU A 133 2.37 6.15 -1.01
C LEU A 133 1.97 5.96 -2.47
N ILE A 134 1.79 7.06 -3.18
CA ILE A 134 1.41 7.03 -4.61
C ILE A 134 2.66 7.33 -5.43
N LEU A 135 3.17 6.30 -6.10
CA LEU A 135 4.42 6.32 -6.82
C LEU A 135 4.14 6.22 -8.33
N SER A 136 4.50 7.26 -9.07
CA SER A 136 4.31 7.32 -10.52
C SER A 136 5.67 7.29 -11.21
N PHE A 137 5.77 6.52 -12.31
CA PHE A 137 7.03 6.37 -13.01
C PHE A 137 6.80 6.22 -14.51
N ASP A 138 7.85 6.48 -15.31
CA ASP A 138 7.82 6.31 -16.76
C ASP A 138 8.21 4.89 -17.13
N GLY A 139 7.77 4.44 -18.30
CA GLY A 139 8.09 3.11 -18.81
C GLY A 139 7.07 2.05 -18.42
N THR A 140 7.52 0.84 -18.35
CA THR A 140 6.67 -0.31 -18.00
C THR A 140 6.92 -0.74 -16.56
N TRP A 141 6.06 -1.62 -16.04
CA TRP A 141 6.25 -2.16 -14.69
C TRP A 141 7.59 -2.90 -14.55
N GLU A 142 8.05 -3.56 -15.61
CA GLU A 142 9.37 -4.22 -15.59
C GLU A 142 10.52 -3.24 -15.38
N ASP A 143 10.34 -1.99 -15.76
CA ASP A 143 11.35 -0.93 -15.64
C ASP A 143 11.39 -0.28 -14.26
N LEU A 144 10.48 -0.64 -13.36
CA LEU A 144 10.45 -0.07 -12.01
C LEU A 144 11.81 -0.25 -11.33
N ALA A 145 12.41 0.86 -10.90
CA ALA A 145 13.78 0.88 -10.39
C ALA A 145 13.96 1.92 -9.29
N PRO A 146 14.99 1.75 -8.44
CA PRO A 146 15.29 2.73 -7.40
C PRO A 146 15.47 4.15 -7.93
N GLY A 147 14.91 5.12 -7.21
CA GLY A 147 15.10 6.54 -7.49
C GLY A 147 14.35 7.08 -8.68
N THR A 148 13.39 6.34 -9.23
CA THR A 148 12.73 6.72 -10.48
C THR A 148 11.33 7.29 -10.32
N CYS A 149 10.72 7.14 -9.15
CA CYS A 149 9.30 7.46 -8.97
C CYS A 149 9.08 8.84 -8.35
N ALA A 150 8.15 9.60 -8.91
CA ALA A 150 7.55 10.72 -8.20
C ALA A 150 6.61 10.16 -7.14
N MET A 151 6.67 10.67 -5.91
CA MET A 151 5.89 10.12 -4.80
C MET A 151 5.05 11.19 -4.13
N ARG A 152 3.77 10.88 -3.91
CA ARG A 152 2.86 11.65 -3.04
C ARG A 152 2.46 10.78 -1.86
N VAL A 153 2.27 11.37 -0.69
CA VAL A 153 1.94 10.65 0.54
C VAL A 153 0.59 11.13 1.07
N PHE A 154 -0.32 10.19 1.32
CA PHE A 154 -1.64 10.48 1.90
C PHE A 154 -1.78 9.73 3.22
N TYR A 155 -1.83 10.46 4.31
CA TYR A 155 -2.09 9.90 5.62
C TYR A 155 -3.56 10.06 5.98
N THR A 156 -4.16 9.00 6.53
CA THR A 156 -5.54 9.02 7.03
C THR A 156 -5.50 8.82 8.54
N PRO A 157 -5.57 9.92 9.33
CA PRO A 157 -5.50 9.77 10.79
C PRO A 157 -6.74 9.07 11.34
N PRO A 158 -6.61 8.36 12.48
CA PRO A 158 -7.78 7.80 13.13
C PRO A 158 -8.66 8.92 13.69
N THR A 159 -9.97 8.71 13.69
CA THR A 159 -10.91 9.61 14.35
C THR A 159 -10.96 9.31 15.84
N ARG A 160 -11.31 10.30 16.63
CA ARG A 160 -11.45 10.17 18.09
C ARG A 160 -12.82 9.63 18.46
#